data_a56707bd96b2bb8bd126c7677a633bd8
#
_entry.id   a56707bd96b2bb8bd126c7677a633bd8
#
_cell.length_a   1.000
_cell.length_b   1.000
_cell.length_c   1.000
_cell.angle_alpha   90.00
_cell.angle_beta   90.00
_cell.angle_gamma   90.00
#
_symmetry.space_group_name_H-M   'P 1'
#
loop_
_entity.id
_entity.type
_entity.pdbx_description
1 polymer ?
#
loop_
_entity_poly.entity_id
_entity_poly.type
_entity_poly.pdbx_seq_one_letter_code
_entity_poly.pdbx_strand_id
1 'polypeptide(L)'
;ISYHSGELMQVTRDHSLVNLYEDNPELAKRYGPPNDNVIVRAVGLNENVEVEYQAMNLQLGDVFLLCCDGLTDMVDDWIIQQVMSDAATAHSLDEQCDALIRAALSFGGVDNTTAILLRVIP
;
A
#
# COMPACT_ATOMS: atom_id res chain seq x y z
N ILE A 1 -3.25 0.54 -3.00
CA ILE A 1 -4.55 0.81 -2.37
C ILE A 1 -5.42 1.56 -3.35
N SER A 2 -6.70 1.25 -3.42
CA SER A 2 -7.71 1.98 -4.19
C SER A 2 -8.82 2.51 -3.30
N TYR A 3 -9.44 3.61 -3.72
CA TYR A 3 -10.62 4.18 -3.11
C TYR A 3 -11.68 4.39 -4.18
N HIS A 4 -12.86 3.81 -3.95
CA HIS A 4 -14.02 3.88 -4.83
C HIS A 4 -15.31 3.98 -4.02
N SER A 5 -16.15 4.97 -4.32
CA SER A 5 -17.49 5.11 -3.74
C SER A 5 -17.56 5.00 -2.20
N GLY A 6 -16.56 5.50 -1.50
CA GLY A 6 -16.51 5.46 -0.03
C GLY A 6 -15.74 4.28 0.55
N GLU A 7 -15.27 3.35 -0.27
CA GLU A 7 -14.57 2.16 0.18
C GLU A 7 -13.07 2.21 -0.13
N LEU A 8 -12.26 1.89 0.87
CA LEU A 8 -10.81 1.69 0.74
C LEU A 8 -10.54 0.19 0.54
N MET A 9 -9.74 -0.15 -0.44
CA MET A 9 -9.35 -1.53 -0.72
C MET A 9 -7.85 -1.63 -0.99
N GLN A 10 -7.18 -2.57 -0.32
CA GLN A 10 -5.83 -2.94 -0.69
C GLN A 10 -5.87 -3.79 -1.97
N VAL A 11 -5.26 -3.29 -3.04
CA VAL A 11 -5.28 -3.94 -4.37
C VAL A 11 -4.18 -4.99 -4.47
N THR A 12 -2.97 -4.66 -3.99
CA THR A 12 -1.81 -5.55 -4.03
C THR A 12 -1.62 -6.25 -2.69
N ARG A 13 -1.12 -7.48 -2.72
CA ARG A 13 -0.68 -8.20 -1.54
C ARG A 13 0.84 -8.21 -1.50
N ASP A 14 1.40 -7.83 -0.35
CA ASP A 14 2.85 -7.74 -0.20
C ASP A 14 3.52 -9.10 -0.34
N HIS A 15 4.62 -9.15 -1.09
CA HIS A 15 5.44 -10.36 -1.21
C HIS A 15 6.38 -10.49 0.00
N SER A 16 5.77 -10.65 1.18
CA SER A 16 6.47 -10.80 2.46
C SER A 16 6.55 -12.27 2.89
N LEU A 17 7.49 -12.56 3.80
CA LEU A 17 7.63 -13.89 4.39
C LEU A 17 6.38 -14.27 5.19
N VAL A 18 5.74 -13.31 5.86
CA VAL A 18 4.49 -13.51 6.61
C VAL A 18 3.40 -14.02 5.67
N ASN A 19 3.14 -13.31 4.57
CA ASN A 19 2.14 -13.70 3.59
C ASN A 19 2.46 -15.06 2.92
N LEU A 20 3.75 -15.34 2.68
CA LEU A 20 4.17 -16.64 2.16
C LEU A 20 3.84 -17.78 3.14
N TYR A 21 4.00 -17.54 4.45
CA TYR A 21 3.69 -18.52 5.50
C TYR A 21 2.17 -18.68 5.70
N GLU A 22 1.39 -17.61 5.54
CA GLU A 22 -0.08 -17.70 5.55
C GLU A 22 -0.59 -18.60 4.41
N ASP A 23 0.00 -18.45 3.21
CA ASP A 23 -0.34 -19.28 2.05
C ASP A 23 0.17 -20.71 2.20
N ASN A 24 1.21 -20.93 3.01
CA ASN A 24 1.87 -22.21 3.21
C ASN A 24 2.12 -22.49 4.70
N PRO A 25 1.07 -22.86 5.48
CA PRO A 25 1.18 -23.03 6.94
C PRO A 25 2.22 -24.08 7.39
N GLU A 26 2.57 -25.02 6.53
CA GLU A 26 3.60 -26.02 6.82
C GLU A 26 5.01 -25.42 7.00
N LEU A 27 5.26 -24.25 6.43
CA LEU A 27 6.54 -23.56 6.59
C LEU A 27 6.75 -23.12 8.05
N ALA A 28 5.71 -22.63 8.72
CA ALA A 28 5.78 -22.24 10.13
C ALA A 28 6.09 -23.46 11.04
N LYS A 29 5.55 -24.62 10.72
CA LYS A 29 5.83 -25.86 11.47
C LYS A 29 7.29 -26.32 11.28
N ARG A 30 7.85 -26.11 10.08
CA ARG A 30 9.19 -26.56 9.72
C ARG A 30 10.29 -25.60 10.16
N TYR A 31 10.06 -24.29 10.05
CA TYR A 31 11.08 -23.26 10.21
C TYR A 31 10.81 -22.31 11.38
N GLY A 32 9.69 -22.47 12.09
CA GLY A 32 9.25 -21.56 13.14
C GLY A 32 8.50 -20.34 12.58
N PRO A 33 8.11 -19.37 13.43
CA PRO A 33 7.36 -18.20 13.01
C PRO A 33 8.17 -17.32 12.04
N PRO A 34 7.51 -16.69 11.04
CA PRO A 34 8.17 -15.79 10.10
C PRO A 34 8.66 -14.51 10.79
N ASN A 35 9.69 -13.90 10.22
CA ASN A 35 10.08 -12.54 10.58
C ASN A 35 9.23 -11.55 9.77
N ASP A 36 8.63 -10.57 10.45
CA ASP A 36 7.64 -9.66 9.87
C ASP A 36 8.21 -8.73 8.77
N ASN A 37 9.50 -8.43 8.81
CA ASN A 37 10.13 -7.46 7.91
C ASN A 37 10.89 -8.09 6.72
N VAL A 38 10.63 -9.37 6.39
CA VAL A 38 11.34 -10.04 5.30
C VAL A 38 10.53 -10.03 4.03
N ILE A 39 11.07 -9.37 2.98
CA ILE A 39 10.54 -9.39 1.63
C ILE A 39 11.11 -10.60 0.89
N VAL A 40 10.26 -11.39 0.24
CA VAL A 40 10.64 -12.63 -0.46
C VAL A 40 10.70 -12.48 -1.98
N ARG A 41 10.24 -11.34 -2.51
CA ARG A 41 10.28 -11.04 -3.94
C ARG A 41 10.59 -9.56 -4.15
N ALA A 42 11.72 -9.27 -4.80
CA ALA A 42 12.12 -7.92 -5.18
C ALA A 42 13.04 -7.95 -6.39
N VAL A 43 13.12 -6.82 -7.09
CA VAL A 43 14.08 -6.64 -8.19
C VAL A 43 15.50 -6.75 -7.63
N GLY A 44 16.32 -7.60 -8.25
CA GLY A 44 17.71 -7.80 -7.86
C GLY A 44 17.96 -8.91 -6.83
N LEU A 45 16.93 -9.54 -6.27
CA LEU A 45 17.12 -10.72 -5.42
C LEU A 45 17.53 -11.95 -6.22
N ASN A 46 17.01 -12.10 -7.42
CA ASN A 46 17.31 -13.19 -8.35
C ASN A 46 17.51 -12.64 -9.75
N GLU A 47 18.05 -13.46 -10.66
CA GLU A 47 18.21 -13.09 -12.08
C GLU A 47 16.88 -12.74 -12.76
N ASN A 48 15.80 -13.41 -12.34
CA ASN A 48 14.44 -13.17 -12.83
C ASN A 48 13.53 -12.84 -11.66
N VAL A 49 12.61 -11.89 -11.86
CA VAL A 49 11.53 -11.58 -10.91
C VAL A 49 10.19 -11.97 -11.53
N GLU A 50 9.39 -12.69 -10.77
CA GLU A 50 8.02 -12.99 -11.15
C GLU A 50 7.15 -11.75 -10.92
N VAL A 51 6.66 -11.15 -12.00
CA VAL A 51 5.81 -9.95 -11.94
C VAL A 51 4.36 -10.36 -11.71
N GLU A 52 3.75 -9.79 -10.67
CA GLU A 52 2.31 -9.85 -10.48
C GLU A 52 1.66 -8.64 -11.14
N TYR A 53 0.58 -8.85 -11.86
CA TYR A 53 -0.20 -7.76 -12.43
C TYR A 53 -1.69 -8.02 -12.24
N GLN A 54 -2.44 -6.92 -12.11
CA GLN A 54 -3.90 -6.94 -11.99
C GLN A 54 -4.50 -5.92 -12.96
N ALA A 55 -5.62 -6.27 -13.56
CA ALA A 55 -6.42 -5.37 -14.35
C ALA A 55 -7.76 -5.12 -13.66
N MET A 56 -8.21 -3.88 -13.65
CA MET A 56 -9.49 -3.50 -13.04
C MET A 56 -10.23 -2.49 -13.90
N ASN A 57 -11.54 -2.47 -13.77
CA ASN A 57 -12.37 -1.46 -14.42
C ASN A 57 -12.31 -0.16 -13.61
N LEU A 58 -11.97 0.93 -14.26
CA LEU A 58 -11.86 2.25 -13.66
C LEU A 58 -13.16 3.03 -13.83
N GLN A 59 -13.53 3.80 -12.81
CA GLN A 59 -14.62 4.76 -12.86
C GLN A 59 -14.11 6.17 -12.59
N LEU A 60 -14.80 7.17 -13.10
CA LEU A 60 -14.46 8.57 -12.84
C LEU A 60 -14.51 8.85 -11.33
N GLY A 61 -13.47 9.48 -10.82
CA GLY A 61 -13.33 9.78 -9.40
C GLY A 61 -12.64 8.71 -8.57
N ASP A 62 -12.34 7.54 -9.15
CA ASP A 62 -11.51 6.55 -8.46
C ASP A 62 -10.14 7.16 -8.13
N VAL A 63 -9.66 6.86 -6.94
CA VAL A 63 -8.34 7.30 -6.46
C VAL A 63 -7.48 6.08 -6.13
N PHE A 64 -6.23 6.12 -6.56
CA PHE A 64 -5.23 5.10 -6.27
C PHE A 64 -4.08 5.71 -5.47
N LEU A 65 -3.66 4.99 -4.46
CA LEU A 65 -2.47 5.29 -3.67
C LEU A 65 -1.42 4.20 -3.89
N LEU A 66 -0.25 4.62 -4.38
CA LEU A 66 0.96 3.81 -4.37
C LEU A 66 1.85 4.33 -3.25
N CYS A 67 2.22 3.47 -2.32
CA CYS A 67 3.05 3.85 -1.17
C CYS A 67 3.97 2.70 -0.76
N CYS A 68 4.97 3.03 0.05
CA CYS A 68 5.76 2.04 0.77
C CYS A 68 5.15 1.75 2.16
N ASP A 69 5.68 0.75 2.83
CA ASP A 69 5.30 0.34 4.19
C ASP A 69 5.52 1.43 5.25
N GLY A 70 6.52 2.30 5.06
CA GLY A 70 6.70 3.47 5.93
C GLY A 70 5.48 4.40 6.05
N LEU A 71 4.51 4.29 5.14
CA LEU A 71 3.20 4.94 5.29
C LEU A 71 2.22 4.03 6.05
N THR A 72 2.01 2.82 5.57
CA THR A 72 0.96 1.92 6.08
C THR A 72 1.25 1.34 7.46
N ASP A 73 2.52 1.27 7.86
CA ASP A 73 2.90 0.87 9.22
C ASP A 73 2.67 1.99 10.25
N MET A 74 2.62 3.25 9.79
CA MET A 74 2.46 4.42 10.65
C MET A 74 1.04 4.97 10.68
N VAL A 75 0.30 4.85 9.58
CA VAL A 75 -0.99 5.54 9.39
C VAL A 75 -2.10 4.52 9.26
N ASP A 76 -3.07 4.59 10.16
CA ASP A 76 -4.24 3.72 10.16
C ASP A 76 -5.09 3.89 8.88
N ASP A 77 -5.71 2.83 8.43
CA ASP A 77 -6.55 2.77 7.22
C ASP A 77 -7.65 3.83 7.20
N TRP A 78 -8.25 4.16 8.35
CA TRP A 78 -9.30 5.16 8.40
C TRP A 78 -8.80 6.59 8.07
N ILE A 79 -7.55 6.89 8.41
CA ILE A 79 -6.91 8.19 8.06
C ILE A 79 -6.60 8.19 6.56
N ILE A 80 -6.05 7.10 6.03
CA ILE A 80 -5.79 6.94 4.60
C ILE A 80 -7.10 7.08 3.82
N GLN A 81 -8.16 6.42 4.26
CA GLN A 81 -9.49 6.51 3.66
C GLN A 81 -10.02 7.94 3.63
N GLN A 82 -9.87 8.68 4.72
CA GLN A 82 -10.29 10.08 4.77
C GLN A 82 -9.54 10.95 3.75
N VAL A 83 -8.21 10.81 3.70
CA VAL A 83 -7.39 11.58 2.74
C VAL A 83 -7.72 11.21 1.29
N MET A 84 -7.92 9.93 0.99
CA MET A 84 -8.30 9.47 -0.36
C MET A 84 -9.73 9.91 -0.74
N SER A 85 -10.64 9.99 0.23
CA SER A 85 -11.97 10.57 0.02
C SER A 85 -11.88 12.04 -0.38
N ASP A 86 -11.05 12.82 0.31
CA ASP A 86 -10.81 14.21 -0.02
C ASP A 86 -10.12 14.34 -1.40
N ALA A 87 -9.20 13.44 -1.73
CA ALA A 87 -8.50 13.42 -3.01
C ALA A 87 -9.45 13.14 -4.21
N ALA A 88 -10.57 12.46 -4.01
CA ALA A 88 -11.53 12.18 -5.07
C ALA A 88 -12.13 13.46 -5.67
N THR A 89 -12.26 14.52 -4.88
CA THR A 89 -12.87 15.80 -5.28
C THR A 89 -11.91 17.00 -5.24
N ALA A 90 -10.69 16.83 -4.75
CA ALA A 90 -9.70 17.90 -4.62
C ALA A 90 -9.31 18.52 -5.98
N HIS A 91 -9.00 19.81 -5.98
CA HIS A 91 -8.45 20.48 -7.16
C HIS A 91 -7.02 20.02 -7.46
N SER A 92 -6.23 19.75 -6.41
CA SER A 92 -4.86 19.24 -6.49
C SER A 92 -4.70 18.05 -5.57
N LEU A 93 -3.89 17.07 -5.98
CA LEU A 93 -3.55 15.90 -5.17
C LEU A 93 -2.32 16.13 -4.28
N ASP A 94 -1.58 17.21 -4.49
CA ASP A 94 -0.34 17.50 -3.73
C ASP A 94 -0.62 17.68 -2.24
N GLU A 95 -1.68 18.41 -1.90
CA GLU A 95 -2.07 18.64 -0.49
C GLU A 95 -2.44 17.34 0.21
N GLN A 96 -3.07 16.40 -0.49
CA GLN A 96 -3.42 15.10 0.03
C GLN A 96 -2.20 14.19 0.17
N CYS A 97 -1.26 14.23 -0.78
CA CYS A 97 0.03 13.58 -0.61
C CYS A 97 0.78 14.11 0.61
N ASP A 98 0.85 15.43 0.77
CA ASP A 98 1.47 16.08 1.92
C ASP A 98 0.76 15.69 3.23
N ALA A 99 -0.56 15.55 3.22
CA ALA A 99 -1.33 15.13 4.39
C ALA A 99 -0.95 13.71 4.83
N LEU A 100 -0.78 12.77 3.89
CA LEU A 100 -0.33 11.41 4.17
C LEU A 100 1.08 11.39 4.77
N ILE A 101 2.02 12.13 4.18
CA ILE A 101 3.39 12.22 4.70
C ILE A 101 3.42 12.85 6.09
N ARG A 102 2.68 13.95 6.32
CA ARG A 102 2.58 14.58 7.66
C ARG A 102 1.97 13.63 8.68
N ALA A 103 0.97 12.84 8.30
CA ALA A 103 0.39 11.83 9.18
C ALA A 103 1.44 10.80 9.61
N ALA A 104 2.17 10.21 8.66
CA ALA A 104 3.24 9.25 8.96
C ALA A 104 4.30 9.85 9.90
N LEU A 105 4.74 11.08 9.65
CA LEU A 105 5.72 11.77 10.50
C LEU A 105 5.17 12.04 11.90
N SER A 106 3.88 12.40 12.04
CA SER A 106 3.25 12.66 13.34
C SER A 106 3.13 11.41 14.21
N PHE A 107 3.05 10.24 13.61
CA PHE A 107 3.03 8.94 14.30
C PHE A 107 4.43 8.33 14.53
N GLY A 108 5.48 9.08 14.19
CA GLY A 108 6.85 8.69 14.53
C GLY A 108 7.83 8.73 13.36
N GLY A 109 7.37 8.52 12.12
CA GLY A 109 8.20 8.58 10.93
C GLY A 109 9.44 7.68 11.02
N VAL A 110 9.25 6.42 11.44
CA VAL A 110 10.36 5.51 11.74
C VAL A 110 11.06 4.97 10.49
N ASP A 111 10.45 5.12 9.32
CA ASP A 111 11.03 4.71 8.04
C ASP A 111 10.80 5.76 6.96
N ASN A 112 11.49 5.59 5.83
CA ASN A 112 11.27 6.40 4.64
C ASN A 112 9.83 6.23 4.16
N THR A 113 9.18 7.35 3.87
CA THR A 113 7.77 7.36 3.44
C THR A 113 7.66 7.98 2.05
N THR A 114 7.04 7.24 1.14
CA THR A 114 6.75 7.71 -0.22
C THR A 114 5.29 7.46 -0.53
N ALA A 115 4.62 8.43 -1.14
CA ALA A 115 3.23 8.33 -1.57
C ALA A 115 3.04 8.96 -2.95
N ILE A 116 2.28 8.28 -3.80
CA ILE A 116 1.81 8.78 -5.10
C ILE A 116 0.31 8.61 -5.15
N LEU A 117 -0.41 9.68 -5.40
CA LEU A 117 -1.86 9.66 -5.63
C LEU A 117 -2.17 9.81 -7.12
N LEU A 118 -3.06 8.96 -7.60
CA LEU A 118 -3.59 8.99 -8.95
C LEU A 118 -5.11 9.10 -8.86
N ARG A 119 -5.72 9.96 -9.66
CA ARG A 119 -7.18 10.06 -9.77
C ARG A 119 -7.62 9.88 -11.21
N VAL A 120 -8.69 9.10 -11.39
CA VAL A 120 -9.32 8.92 -12.70
C VAL A 120 -10.15 10.17 -13.02
N ILE A 121 -9.79 10.86 -14.07
CA ILE A 121 -10.45 12.08 -14.56
C ILE A 121 -11.02 11.87 -15.96
N PRO A 122 -11.98 12.72 -16.42
CA PRO A 122 -12.52 12.67 -17.77
C PRO A 122 -11.45 12.81 -18.85
#